data_a14577e98f552c3a358bf580f3bdf6e2
#
_entry.id   a14577e98f552c3a358bf580f3bdf6e2
#
_cell.length_a   1.000
_cell.length_b   1.000
_cell.length_c   1.000
_cell.angle_alpha   90.00
_cell.angle_beta   90.00
_cell.angle_gamma   90.00
#
_symmetry.space_group_name_H-M   'P 1'
#
loop_
_entity.id
_entity.type
_entity.pdbx_description
1 polymer ?
#
loop_
_entity_poly.entity_id
_entity_poly.type
_entity_poly.pdbx_seq_one_letter_code
_entity_poly.pdbx_strand_id
1 'polypeptide(L)'
;MKSLKISILVFVSMVAACFIGIGKVQAQEFTIQGDLVSSYVWRGFYQTGVSFQPTLGFGVGDFSLTAWGSTDFDGASSGEGAAAKEIDLTAAYAFGESGLTFSVASLWWGGQGARKYFNFKSHETAHHFEAGLAYTLPVEKFPLSIAWYTMFAGADK
;
A
#
# COMPACT_ATOMS: atom_id res chain seq x y z
N MET A 1 -13.00 9.65 -20.22
CA MET A 1 -12.37 8.41 -20.70
C MET A 1 -10.95 8.58 -21.27
N LYS A 2 -10.57 9.69 -21.90
CA LYS A 2 -9.20 9.90 -22.42
C LYS A 2 -8.16 10.09 -21.29
N SER A 3 -8.47 10.79 -20.20
CA SER A 3 -7.54 11.05 -19.10
C SER A 3 -7.15 9.77 -18.32
N LEU A 4 -8.08 8.86 -18.09
CA LEU A 4 -7.81 7.60 -17.38
C LEU A 4 -6.85 6.69 -18.17
N LYS A 5 -7.00 6.65 -19.50
CA LYS A 5 -6.10 5.87 -20.37
C LYS A 5 -4.67 6.43 -20.37
N ILE A 6 -4.52 7.75 -20.30
CA ILE A 6 -3.21 8.42 -20.22
C ILE A 6 -2.54 8.14 -18.87
N SER A 7 -3.28 8.19 -17.76
CA SER A 7 -2.74 7.90 -16.42
C SER A 7 -2.29 6.45 -16.28
N ILE A 8 -3.07 5.50 -16.79
CA ILE A 8 -2.68 4.07 -16.80
C ILE A 8 -1.46 3.85 -17.70
N LEU A 9 -1.40 4.49 -18.87
CA LEU A 9 -0.27 4.35 -19.78
C LEU A 9 1.01 4.94 -19.18
N VAL A 10 0.94 6.10 -18.50
CA VAL A 10 2.07 6.70 -17.80
C VAL A 10 2.53 5.84 -16.65
N PHE A 11 1.61 5.27 -15.86
CA PHE A 11 1.96 4.36 -14.79
C PHE A 11 2.63 3.08 -15.30
N VAL A 12 2.07 2.46 -16.34
CA VAL A 12 2.64 1.26 -16.98
C VAL A 12 3.99 1.56 -17.63
N SER A 13 4.17 2.72 -18.28
CA SER A 13 5.46 3.10 -18.86
C SER A 13 6.50 3.45 -17.80
N MET A 14 6.11 4.01 -16.67
CA MET A 14 7.00 4.29 -15.54
C MET A 14 7.46 2.99 -14.87
N VAL A 15 6.57 2.02 -14.70
CA VAL A 15 6.91 0.67 -14.24
C VAL A 15 7.81 -0.03 -15.27
N ALA A 16 7.48 0.03 -16.57
CA ALA A 16 8.30 -0.56 -17.63
C ALA A 16 9.69 0.08 -17.73
N ALA A 17 9.82 1.39 -17.53
CA ALA A 17 11.11 2.09 -17.55
C ALA A 17 12.04 1.65 -16.41
N CYS A 18 11.50 1.25 -15.26
CA CYS A 18 12.27 0.67 -14.16
C CYS A 18 12.91 -0.67 -14.55
N PHE A 19 12.35 -1.42 -15.49
CA PHE A 19 12.89 -2.71 -15.95
C PHE A 19 13.96 -2.61 -17.05
N ILE A 20 14.08 -1.48 -17.76
CA ILE A 20 14.99 -1.34 -18.92
C ILE A 20 16.42 -0.96 -18.49
N GLY A 21 16.64 -0.54 -17.25
CA GLY A 21 17.96 -0.09 -16.76
C GLY A 21 18.81 -1.14 -16.04
N ILE A 22 18.35 -2.39 -15.90
CA ILE A 22 18.97 -3.35 -14.99
C ILE A 22 19.88 -4.31 -15.78
N GLY A 23 21.15 -3.89 -15.94
CA GLY A 23 22.20 -4.71 -16.52
C GLY A 23 22.76 -5.82 -15.62
N LYS A 24 22.13 -6.14 -14.50
CA LYS A 24 22.43 -7.28 -13.61
C LYS A 24 21.17 -8.10 -13.42
N VAL A 25 21.28 -9.42 -13.55
CA VAL A 25 20.23 -10.35 -13.16
C VAL A 25 20.06 -10.23 -11.64
N GLN A 26 19.09 -9.45 -11.20
CA GLN A 26 18.72 -9.38 -9.80
C GLN A 26 17.69 -10.48 -9.52
N ALA A 27 17.84 -11.16 -8.39
CA ALA A 27 16.87 -12.15 -7.95
C ALA A 27 15.49 -11.46 -7.79
N GLN A 28 14.47 -12.10 -8.35
CA GLN A 28 13.08 -11.71 -8.11
C GLN A 28 12.60 -12.40 -6.85
N GLU A 29 11.92 -11.66 -6.00
CA GLU A 29 11.35 -12.19 -4.77
C GLU A 29 9.83 -12.08 -4.83
N PHE A 30 9.14 -13.18 -4.47
CA PHE A 30 7.70 -13.21 -4.32
C PHE A 30 7.35 -13.54 -2.89
N THR A 31 6.46 -12.75 -2.30
CA THR A 31 5.93 -12.96 -0.95
C THR A 31 4.45 -13.28 -1.04
N ILE A 32 4.03 -14.35 -0.36
CA ILE A 32 2.62 -14.68 -0.12
C ILE A 32 2.50 -14.93 1.37
N GLN A 33 1.71 -14.13 2.05
CA GLN A 33 1.50 -14.20 3.49
C GLN A 33 0.03 -14.00 3.83
N GLY A 34 -0.42 -14.58 4.94
CA GLY A 34 -1.75 -14.36 5.48
C GLY A 34 -1.67 -14.32 6.99
N ASP A 35 -2.08 -13.21 7.58
CA ASP A 35 -2.08 -13.01 9.02
C ASP A 35 -3.50 -13.07 9.58
N LEU A 36 -3.67 -13.74 10.72
CA LEU A 36 -4.88 -13.69 11.53
C LEU A 36 -4.57 -12.90 12.79
N VAL A 37 -5.19 -11.74 12.92
CA VAL A 37 -4.95 -10.81 14.03
C VAL A 37 -6.18 -10.66 14.91
N SER A 38 -5.98 -10.51 16.21
CA SER A 38 -7.09 -10.30 17.16
C SER A 38 -7.68 -8.90 17.08
N SER A 39 -6.88 -7.94 16.60
CA SER A 39 -7.34 -6.60 16.27
C SER A 39 -6.39 -5.97 15.26
N TYR A 40 -6.94 -5.16 14.37
CA TYR A 40 -6.17 -4.34 13.45
C TYR A 40 -6.00 -2.94 14.02
N VAL A 41 -4.77 -2.54 14.22
CA VAL A 41 -4.38 -1.20 14.67
C VAL A 41 -3.44 -0.59 13.65
N TRP A 42 -3.79 0.58 13.10
CA TRP A 42 -2.99 1.30 12.12
C TRP A 42 -2.48 2.61 12.72
N ARG A 43 -1.18 2.76 12.80
CA ARG A 43 -0.50 3.96 13.36
C ARG A 43 -1.06 4.40 14.72
N GLY A 44 -1.37 3.43 15.59
CA GLY A 44 -1.91 3.69 16.93
C GLY A 44 -3.42 3.86 17.01
N PHE A 45 -4.13 3.84 15.88
CA PHE A 45 -5.58 3.92 15.85
C PHE A 45 -6.20 2.53 15.60
N TYR A 46 -7.13 2.15 16.46
CA TYR A 46 -7.92 0.94 16.28
C TYR A 46 -8.76 1.06 15.00
N GLN A 47 -8.70 0.04 14.15
CA GLN A 47 -9.40 -0.03 12.89
C GLN A 47 -10.53 -1.06 12.96
N THR A 48 -10.18 -2.33 13.21
CA THR A 48 -11.12 -3.44 13.21
C THR A 48 -10.79 -4.45 14.30
N GLY A 49 -11.75 -5.36 14.61
CA GLY A 49 -11.56 -6.51 15.48
C GLY A 49 -10.73 -7.62 14.84
N VAL A 50 -11.14 -8.86 15.10
CA VAL A 50 -10.48 -10.06 14.54
C VAL A 50 -10.52 -9.98 13.02
N SER A 51 -9.35 -10.00 12.40
CA SER A 51 -9.22 -9.76 10.96
C SER A 51 -8.25 -10.74 10.31
N PHE A 52 -8.51 -11.05 9.03
CA PHE A 52 -7.58 -11.74 8.14
C PHE A 52 -6.92 -10.73 7.22
N GLN A 53 -5.59 -10.78 7.16
CA GLN A 53 -4.77 -9.80 6.45
C GLN A 53 -3.83 -10.49 5.45
N PRO A 54 -4.28 -10.73 4.20
CA PRO A 54 -3.43 -11.27 3.14
C PRO A 54 -2.44 -10.25 2.60
N THR A 55 -1.25 -10.70 2.27
CA THR A 55 -0.18 -9.92 1.59
C THR A 55 0.33 -10.67 0.37
N LEU A 56 0.43 -9.96 -0.75
CA LEU A 56 1.15 -10.40 -1.93
C LEU A 56 2.24 -9.38 -2.21
N GLY A 57 3.49 -9.84 -2.30
CA GLY A 57 4.65 -9.01 -2.56
C GLY A 57 5.41 -9.46 -3.81
N PHE A 58 5.99 -8.50 -4.50
CA PHE A 58 6.95 -8.70 -5.56
C PHE A 58 8.11 -7.73 -5.37
N GLY A 59 9.35 -8.24 -5.38
CA GLY A 59 10.57 -7.46 -5.28
C GLY A 59 11.53 -7.75 -6.43
N VAL A 60 12.23 -6.74 -6.87
CA VAL A 60 13.35 -6.85 -7.80
C VAL A 60 14.35 -5.74 -7.52
N GLY A 61 15.55 -6.11 -7.07
CA GLY A 61 16.53 -5.13 -6.61
C GLY A 61 15.99 -4.27 -5.48
N ASP A 62 16.10 -2.97 -5.65
CA ASP A 62 15.65 -1.98 -4.68
C ASP A 62 14.16 -1.62 -4.82
N PHE A 63 13.47 -2.17 -5.81
CA PHE A 63 12.07 -1.91 -6.07
C PHE A 63 11.16 -3.00 -5.50
N SER A 64 10.03 -2.62 -4.91
CA SER A 64 9.00 -3.53 -4.44
C SER A 64 7.59 -3.05 -4.77
N LEU A 65 6.71 -4.02 -4.99
CA LEU A 65 5.26 -3.85 -5.09
C LEU A 65 4.61 -4.74 -4.06
N THR A 66 3.66 -4.19 -3.30
CA THR A 66 2.90 -4.93 -2.30
C THR A 66 1.42 -4.67 -2.49
N ALA A 67 0.63 -5.74 -2.53
CA ALA A 67 -0.81 -5.70 -2.36
C ALA A 67 -1.11 -6.31 -0.98
N TRP A 68 -1.69 -5.50 -0.12
CA TRP A 68 -2.13 -5.91 1.21
C TRP A 68 -3.63 -5.70 1.34
N GLY A 69 -4.28 -6.51 2.15
CA GLY A 69 -5.68 -6.32 2.44
C GLY A 69 -6.01 -6.66 3.88
N SER A 70 -7.18 -6.23 4.33
CA SER A 70 -7.75 -6.61 5.61
C SER A 70 -9.24 -6.83 5.47
N THR A 71 -9.76 -7.85 6.14
CA THR A 71 -11.20 -8.07 6.29
C THR A 71 -11.48 -8.57 7.70
N ASP A 72 -12.36 -7.89 8.42
CA ASP A 72 -12.78 -8.35 9.72
C ASP A 72 -13.85 -9.45 9.63
N PHE A 73 -14.04 -10.20 10.73
CA PHE A 73 -14.99 -11.29 10.79
C PHE A 73 -16.26 -10.94 11.55
N ASP A 74 -16.25 -9.87 12.32
CA ASP A 74 -17.35 -9.51 13.22
C ASP A 74 -18.18 -8.32 12.72
N GLY A 75 -17.68 -7.59 11.73
CA GLY A 75 -18.34 -6.40 11.17
C GLY A 75 -18.49 -5.24 12.17
N ALA A 76 -17.84 -5.34 13.33
CA ALA A 76 -18.02 -4.40 14.44
C ALA A 76 -17.56 -2.98 14.08
N SER A 77 -16.64 -2.87 13.14
CA SER A 77 -16.05 -1.57 12.74
C SER A 77 -16.93 -0.74 11.83
N SER A 78 -17.83 -1.38 11.10
CA SER A 78 -18.73 -0.69 10.16
C SER A 78 -19.99 -0.14 10.80
N GLY A 79 -20.28 -0.53 12.03
CA GLY A 79 -21.53 -0.17 12.72
C GLY A 79 -22.81 -0.72 12.10
N GLU A 80 -22.71 -1.42 10.97
CA GLU A 80 -23.84 -1.90 10.16
C GLU A 80 -23.81 -3.41 9.90
N GLY A 81 -22.92 -4.15 10.58
CA GLY A 81 -22.83 -5.60 10.48
C GLY A 81 -22.17 -6.14 9.20
N ALA A 82 -21.61 -5.27 8.36
CA ALA A 82 -20.79 -5.68 7.23
C ALA A 82 -19.30 -5.69 7.61
N ALA A 83 -18.56 -6.71 7.17
CA ALA A 83 -17.13 -6.78 7.39
C ALA A 83 -16.43 -5.57 6.79
N ALA A 84 -15.64 -4.87 7.58
CA ALA A 84 -14.79 -3.80 7.07
C ALA A 84 -13.70 -4.41 6.17
N LYS A 85 -13.41 -3.75 5.07
CA LYS A 85 -12.44 -4.22 4.08
C LYS A 85 -11.49 -3.10 3.73
N GLU A 86 -10.22 -3.46 3.60
CA GLU A 86 -9.17 -2.56 3.14
C GLU A 86 -8.35 -3.26 2.07
N ILE A 87 -7.95 -2.53 1.05
CA ILE A 87 -7.04 -3.01 0.00
C ILE A 87 -6.05 -1.89 -0.27
N ASP A 88 -4.80 -2.18 -0.01
CA ASP A 88 -3.69 -1.26 -0.19
C ASP A 88 -2.74 -1.76 -1.26
N LEU A 89 -2.39 -0.89 -2.18
CA LEU A 89 -1.35 -1.14 -3.17
C LEU A 89 -0.21 -0.17 -2.93
N THR A 90 0.97 -0.70 -2.65
CA THR A 90 2.16 0.09 -2.35
C THR A 90 3.27 -0.23 -3.35
N ALA A 91 3.85 0.80 -3.93
CA ALA A 91 5.12 0.74 -4.64
C ALA A 91 6.20 1.42 -3.79
N ALA A 92 7.35 0.79 -3.61
CA ALA A 92 8.45 1.36 -2.85
C ALA A 92 9.79 1.16 -3.56
N TYR A 93 10.71 2.07 -3.29
CA TYR A 93 12.08 2.02 -3.76
C TYR A 93 13.04 2.31 -2.59
N ALA A 94 13.90 1.33 -2.29
CA ALA A 94 14.99 1.48 -1.34
C ALA A 94 16.21 2.06 -2.07
N PHE A 95 16.92 3.00 -1.44
CA PHE A 95 18.10 3.61 -2.04
C PHE A 95 19.38 2.85 -1.64
N GLY A 96 19.48 1.61 -2.09
CA GLY A 96 20.60 0.72 -1.77
C GLY A 96 20.79 0.58 -0.25
N GLU A 97 22.06 0.64 0.19
CA GLU A 97 22.43 0.50 1.61
C GLU A 97 22.23 1.80 2.42
N SER A 98 21.67 2.85 1.87
CA SER A 98 21.50 4.14 2.56
C SER A 98 20.55 4.10 3.75
N GLY A 99 19.70 3.07 3.84
CA GLY A 99 18.60 3.00 4.80
C GLY A 99 17.38 3.85 4.44
N LEU A 100 17.43 4.60 3.32
CA LEU A 100 16.35 5.46 2.87
C LEU A 100 15.40 4.67 1.95
N THR A 101 14.09 4.83 2.16
CA THR A 101 13.05 4.25 1.31
C THR A 101 11.99 5.29 0.99
N PHE A 102 11.64 5.42 -0.28
CA PHE A 102 10.50 6.19 -0.74
C PHE A 102 9.37 5.25 -1.14
N SER A 103 8.11 5.63 -0.83
CA SER A 103 6.94 4.84 -1.22
C SER A 103 5.78 5.71 -1.70
N VAL A 104 4.93 5.10 -2.52
CA VAL A 104 3.62 5.63 -2.89
C VAL A 104 2.61 4.51 -2.71
N ALA A 105 1.51 4.82 -2.04
CA ALA A 105 0.45 3.87 -1.76
C ALA A 105 -0.91 4.40 -2.20
N SER A 106 -1.78 3.47 -2.57
CA SER A 106 -3.22 3.67 -2.72
C SER A 106 -3.90 2.85 -1.66
N LEU A 107 -4.49 3.49 -0.68
CA LEU A 107 -5.24 2.91 0.42
C LEU A 107 -6.73 3.01 0.09
N TRP A 108 -7.44 1.89 0.06
CA TRP A 108 -8.87 1.86 -0.21
C TRP A 108 -9.63 1.20 0.93
N TRP A 109 -10.55 1.96 1.52
CA TRP A 109 -11.48 1.46 2.53
C TRP A 109 -12.80 1.08 1.90
N GLY A 110 -13.13 -0.23 2.01
CA GLY A 110 -14.37 -0.83 1.62
C GLY A 110 -15.26 -1.16 2.81
N GLY A 111 -16.45 -1.61 2.51
CA GLY A 111 -17.47 -2.01 3.48
C GLY A 111 -18.85 -1.70 2.94
N GLN A 112 -19.88 -1.83 3.78
CA GLN A 112 -21.24 -1.50 3.39
C GLN A 112 -21.35 0.01 3.10
N GLY A 113 -21.89 0.37 1.93
CA GLY A 113 -22.00 1.76 1.49
C GLY A 113 -20.70 2.36 0.93
N ALA A 114 -19.58 1.61 0.94
CA ALA A 114 -18.33 2.08 0.39
C ALA A 114 -18.41 2.26 -1.13
N ARG A 115 -17.67 3.24 -1.63
CA ARG A 115 -17.52 3.49 -3.06
C ARG A 115 -16.74 2.34 -3.71
N LYS A 116 -17.08 2.03 -4.98
CA LYS A 116 -16.45 0.93 -5.71
C LYS A 116 -14.94 1.11 -5.81
N TYR A 117 -14.17 0.03 -5.68
CA TYR A 117 -12.73 0.01 -5.79
C TYR A 117 -12.20 0.70 -7.07
N PHE A 118 -12.82 0.47 -8.21
CA PHE A 118 -12.39 1.08 -9.49
C PHE A 118 -12.97 2.49 -9.75
N ASN A 119 -13.47 3.17 -8.72
CA ASN A 119 -13.88 4.55 -8.84
C ASN A 119 -12.73 5.48 -8.41
N PHE A 120 -12.06 6.09 -9.39
CA PHE A 120 -10.93 7.02 -9.18
C PHE A 120 -11.30 8.48 -9.50
N LYS A 121 -12.59 8.81 -9.54
CA LYS A 121 -13.01 10.19 -9.76
C LYS A 121 -12.73 11.04 -8.52
N SER A 122 -12.18 12.22 -8.73
CA SER A 122 -11.94 13.19 -7.66
C SER A 122 -13.23 13.44 -6.86
N HIS A 123 -13.12 13.50 -5.55
CA HIS A 123 -14.20 13.66 -4.56
C HIS A 123 -15.28 12.54 -4.54
N GLU A 124 -15.19 11.56 -5.47
CA GLU A 124 -16.09 10.41 -5.50
C GLU A 124 -15.39 9.08 -5.21
N THR A 125 -14.07 9.09 -5.09
CA THR A 125 -13.27 7.90 -4.77
C THR A 125 -13.30 7.58 -3.27
N ALA A 126 -13.03 6.31 -2.92
CA ALA A 126 -12.69 5.90 -1.56
C ALA A 126 -11.20 5.62 -1.40
N HIS A 127 -10.39 5.90 -2.43
CA HIS A 127 -8.96 5.81 -2.35
C HIS A 127 -8.34 7.03 -1.67
N HIS A 128 -7.33 6.78 -0.84
CA HIS A 128 -6.41 7.78 -0.33
C HIS A 128 -5.04 7.49 -0.92
N PHE A 129 -4.42 8.47 -1.54
CA PHE A 129 -3.08 8.33 -2.11
C PHE A 129 -2.07 8.94 -1.18
N GLU A 130 -1.11 8.12 -0.75
CA GLU A 130 -0.11 8.48 0.25
C GLU A 130 1.30 8.40 -0.35
N ALA A 131 2.14 9.38 -0.03
CA ALA A 131 3.58 9.32 -0.22
C ALA A 131 4.24 9.10 1.14
N GLY A 132 5.26 8.24 1.17
CA GLY A 132 6.03 7.90 2.35
C GLY A 132 7.52 8.09 2.13
N LEU A 133 8.22 8.57 3.15
CA LEU A 133 9.66 8.60 3.24
C LEU A 133 10.07 7.98 4.56
N ALA A 134 10.85 6.91 4.51
CA ALA A 134 11.34 6.21 5.68
C ALA A 134 12.87 6.19 5.69
N TYR A 135 13.45 6.28 6.87
CA TYR A 135 14.88 6.12 7.09
C TYR A 135 15.13 5.13 8.23
N THR A 136 15.87 4.08 7.94
CA THR A 136 16.31 3.09 8.94
C THR A 136 17.78 3.31 9.21
N LEU A 137 18.12 3.52 10.48
CA LEU A 137 19.52 3.66 10.87
C LEU A 137 20.28 2.35 10.58
N PRO A 138 21.41 2.40 9.88
CA PRO A 138 22.21 1.22 9.56
C PRO A 138 23.05 0.76 10.78
N VAL A 139 22.41 0.54 11.92
CA VAL A 139 23.03 0.11 13.18
C VAL A 139 22.40 -1.19 13.63
N GLU A 140 23.08 -2.31 13.41
CA GLU A 140 22.56 -3.65 13.70
C GLU A 140 22.05 -3.85 15.14
N LYS A 141 22.73 -3.23 16.11
CA LYS A 141 22.39 -3.38 17.54
C LYS A 141 21.23 -2.51 18.00
N PHE A 142 20.80 -1.55 17.19
CA PHE A 142 19.74 -0.61 17.53
C PHE A 142 18.92 -0.27 16.29
N PRO A 143 17.99 -1.15 15.91
CA PRO A 143 17.15 -0.97 14.72
C PRO A 143 16.12 0.13 14.97
N LEU A 144 16.48 1.39 14.68
CA LEU A 144 15.58 2.52 14.73
C LEU A 144 15.19 2.94 13.32
N SER A 145 13.88 3.06 13.08
CA SER A 145 13.35 3.62 11.84
C SER A 145 12.49 4.82 12.15
N ILE A 146 12.62 5.86 11.32
CA ILE A 146 11.76 7.04 11.33
C ILE A 146 11.07 7.09 9.98
N ALA A 147 9.76 7.32 9.97
CA ALA A 147 8.99 7.45 8.74
C ALA A 147 8.05 8.65 8.81
N TRP A 148 7.91 9.31 7.66
CA TRP A 148 6.96 10.38 7.45
C TRP A 148 6.05 10.01 6.27
N TYR A 149 4.76 10.24 6.43
CA TYR A 149 3.75 9.96 5.43
C TYR A 149 2.84 11.16 5.21
N THR A 150 2.40 11.35 3.99
CA THR A 150 1.45 12.39 3.65
C THR A 150 0.41 11.91 2.64
N MET A 151 -0.84 12.13 2.94
CA MET A 151 -1.94 11.96 1.99
C MET A 151 -1.94 13.16 1.04
N PHE A 152 -1.76 12.94 -0.25
CA PHE A 152 -1.66 14.00 -1.24
C PHE A 152 -2.84 14.08 -2.21
N ALA A 153 -3.63 13.03 -2.32
CA ALA A 153 -4.82 12.96 -3.17
C ALA A 153 -5.80 11.91 -2.67
N GLY A 154 -7.03 11.94 -3.15
CA GLY A 154 -8.04 10.91 -2.90
C GLY A 154 -9.35 11.44 -2.35
N ALA A 155 -9.96 10.69 -1.42
CA ALA A 155 -11.30 10.93 -0.91
C ALA A 155 -11.48 12.30 -0.24
N ASP A 156 -10.44 12.78 0.43
CA ASP A 156 -10.47 14.02 1.23
C ASP A 156 -9.77 15.21 0.55
N LYS A 157 -9.45 15.10 -0.74
CA LYS A 157 -8.69 16.12 -1.48
C LYS A 157 -9.37 16.49 -2.79
#